data_9b63729577d30cd282a0db8799d16ec8
#
_entry.id   9b63729577d30cd282a0db8799d16ec8
#
_cell.length_a   1.000
_cell.length_b   1.000
_cell.length_c   1.000
_cell.angle_alpha   90.00
_cell.angle_beta   90.00
_cell.angle_gamma   90.00
#
_symmetry.space_group_name_H-M   'P 1'
#
loop_
_entity.id
_entity.type
_entity.pdbx_description
1 polymer ?
#
loop_
_entity_poly.entity_id
_entity_poly.type
_entity_poly.pdbx_seq_one_letter_code
_entity_poly.pdbx_strand_id
1 'polypeptide(L)'
;MARAAYPFRVTSEQQGFSTRAIHAGQEADATTGADVPAIYQVSTYKQDGIGGFRGGYEYSRSANPTRTALEECIAALEGGSRGFAFASGLAGQD
;
A
#
# COMPACT_ATOMS: atom_id res chain seq x y z
N MET A 1 -11.17 0.46 -15.59
CA MET A 1 -12.15 -0.59 -15.34
C MET A 1 -12.98 -0.29 -14.12
N ALA A 2 -14.25 -0.20 -14.30
CA ALA A 2 -15.12 0.13 -13.20
C ALA A 2 -15.21 -1.03 -12.21
N ARG A 3 -15.31 -0.70 -10.94
CA ARG A 3 -15.51 -1.67 -9.88
C ARG A 3 -16.98 -1.72 -9.48
N ALA A 4 -17.83 -1.69 -10.51
CA ALA A 4 -19.26 -1.56 -10.33
C ALA A 4 -19.93 -2.85 -9.83
N ALA A 5 -19.17 -3.94 -9.72
CA ALA A 5 -19.73 -5.22 -9.35
C ALA A 5 -20.29 -5.24 -7.94
N TYR A 6 -19.82 -4.36 -7.06
CA TYR A 6 -20.24 -4.38 -5.67
C TYR A 6 -21.15 -3.19 -5.37
N PRO A 7 -22.40 -3.44 -4.96
CA PRO A 7 -23.35 -2.36 -4.71
C PRO A 7 -23.03 -1.53 -3.47
N PHE A 8 -22.20 -2.04 -2.57
CA PHE A 8 -21.76 -1.27 -1.41
C PHE A 8 -20.37 -1.72 -1.00
N ARG A 9 -19.71 -0.88 -0.21
CA ARG A 9 -18.40 -1.18 0.32
C ARG A 9 -18.47 -1.23 1.84
N VAL A 10 -17.71 -2.16 2.39
CA VAL A 10 -17.49 -2.24 3.82
C VAL A 10 -16.20 -1.48 4.11
N THR A 11 -16.23 -0.53 5.03
CA THR A 11 -15.03 0.21 5.42
C THR A 11 -14.10 -0.69 6.22
N SER A 12 -12.82 -0.33 6.32
CA SER A 12 -11.87 -1.12 7.11
C SER A 12 -12.29 -1.20 8.58
N GLU A 13 -12.97 -0.17 9.09
CA GLU A 13 -13.47 -0.19 10.47
C GLU A 13 -14.57 -1.19 10.67
N GLN A 14 -15.35 -1.48 9.63
CA GLN A 14 -16.46 -2.44 9.69
C GLN A 14 -16.00 -3.87 9.48
N GLN A 15 -14.79 -4.07 8.97
CA GLN A 15 -14.26 -5.40 8.73
C GLN A 15 -13.62 -5.96 9.98
N GLY A 16 -13.71 -7.29 10.14
CA GLY A 16 -13.03 -7.98 11.21
C GLY A 16 -11.52 -7.97 10.99
N PHE A 17 -10.80 -8.35 12.03
CA PHE A 17 -9.33 -8.36 12.00
C PHE A 17 -8.78 -9.21 10.86
N SER A 18 -9.27 -10.44 10.71
CA SER A 18 -8.77 -11.35 9.67
C SER A 18 -9.02 -10.82 8.27
N THR A 19 -10.18 -10.20 8.05
CA THR A 19 -10.51 -9.61 6.76
C THR A 19 -9.58 -8.44 6.44
N ARG A 20 -9.31 -7.60 7.43
CA ARG A 20 -8.37 -6.48 7.25
C ARG A 20 -6.96 -6.96 6.98
N ALA A 21 -6.54 -8.06 7.62
CA ALA A 21 -5.21 -8.61 7.39
C ALA A 21 -5.01 -9.05 5.94
N ILE A 22 -6.09 -9.46 5.28
CA ILE A 22 -6.03 -9.91 3.89
C ILE A 22 -6.18 -8.75 2.90
N HIS A 23 -7.04 -7.79 3.20
CA HIS A 23 -7.47 -6.79 2.21
C HIS A 23 -6.95 -5.38 2.43
N ALA A 24 -6.64 -4.99 3.67
CA ALA A 24 -6.25 -3.60 3.93
C ALA A 24 -4.93 -3.25 3.25
N GLY A 25 -4.94 -2.16 2.46
CA GLY A 25 -3.77 -1.72 1.72
C GLY A 25 -3.42 -2.61 0.53
N GLN A 26 -4.25 -3.61 0.24
CA GLN A 26 -3.95 -4.62 -0.77
C GLN A 26 -5.10 -4.74 -1.77
N GLU A 27 -5.55 -3.62 -2.28
CA GLU A 27 -6.63 -3.63 -3.26
C GLU A 27 -6.16 -4.18 -4.60
N ALA A 28 -7.10 -4.74 -5.36
CA ALA A 28 -6.80 -5.28 -6.68
C ALA A 28 -6.18 -4.20 -7.57
N ASP A 29 -5.21 -4.59 -8.38
CA ASP A 29 -4.54 -3.66 -9.28
C ASP A 29 -5.52 -3.05 -10.26
N ALA A 30 -5.50 -1.72 -10.38
CA ALA A 30 -6.43 -1.01 -11.25
C ALA A 30 -6.21 -1.32 -12.72
N THR A 31 -5.00 -1.67 -13.11
CA THR A 31 -4.66 -1.94 -14.51
C THR A 31 -4.90 -3.38 -14.90
N THR A 32 -4.47 -4.32 -14.06
CA THR A 32 -4.47 -5.74 -14.41
C THR A 32 -5.55 -6.54 -13.69
N GLY A 33 -6.09 -6.00 -12.60
CA GLY A 33 -7.02 -6.74 -11.76
C GLY A 33 -6.37 -7.78 -10.87
N ALA A 34 -5.04 -7.76 -10.74
CA ALA A 34 -4.37 -8.71 -9.86
C ALA A 34 -4.92 -8.59 -8.43
N ASP A 35 -5.25 -9.73 -7.84
CA ASP A 35 -5.92 -9.74 -6.53
C ASP A 35 -5.03 -9.31 -5.40
N VAL A 36 -3.74 -9.53 -5.52
CA VAL A 36 -2.76 -9.14 -4.49
C VAL A 36 -1.77 -8.15 -5.10
N PRO A 37 -1.12 -7.32 -4.26
CA PRO A 37 -0.14 -6.35 -4.78
C PRO A 37 1.02 -7.04 -5.48
N ALA A 38 1.45 -6.46 -6.59
CA ALA A 38 2.67 -6.90 -7.26
C ALA A 38 3.89 -6.58 -6.41
N ILE A 39 4.94 -7.35 -6.59
CA ILE A 39 6.22 -7.07 -5.93
C ILE A 39 6.99 -6.10 -6.81
N TYR A 40 7.21 -4.90 -6.31
CA TYR A 40 7.92 -3.85 -7.04
C TYR A 40 9.42 -3.98 -6.79
N GLN A 41 10.07 -4.82 -7.58
CA GLN A 41 11.51 -5.05 -7.48
C GLN A 41 12.22 -4.07 -8.39
N VAL A 42 12.15 -2.80 -8.04
CA VAL A 42 12.65 -1.69 -8.85
C VAL A 42 13.49 -0.75 -8.02
N SER A 43 14.27 0.11 -8.69
CA SER A 43 15.08 1.10 -7.99
C SER A 43 14.54 2.52 -8.18
N THR A 44 14.48 3.01 -9.40
CA THR A 44 14.03 4.36 -9.70
C THR A 44 12.71 4.35 -10.45
N TYR A 45 12.05 5.48 -10.44
CA TYR A 45 10.75 5.65 -11.10
C TYR A 45 10.85 6.79 -12.09
N LYS A 46 10.13 6.66 -13.21
CA LYS A 46 10.07 7.73 -14.20
C LYS A 46 9.31 8.92 -13.62
N GLN A 47 9.85 10.10 -13.83
CA GLN A 47 9.20 11.34 -13.44
C GLN A 47 8.57 12.01 -14.66
N ASP A 48 7.47 12.72 -14.41
CA ASP A 48 6.80 13.51 -15.44
C ASP A 48 7.25 14.96 -15.32
N GLY A 49 8.54 15.19 -15.54
CA GLY A 49 9.18 16.48 -15.32
C GLY A 49 9.85 16.54 -13.96
N ILE A 50 10.60 17.61 -13.73
CA ILE A 50 11.36 17.79 -12.49
C ILE A 50 10.37 17.87 -11.32
N GLY A 51 10.52 16.96 -10.35
CA GLY A 51 9.65 16.90 -9.20
C GLY A 51 8.27 16.32 -9.47
N GLY A 52 8.00 15.89 -10.71
CA GLY A 52 6.71 15.28 -11.06
C GLY A 52 6.69 13.79 -10.78
N PHE A 53 6.58 13.41 -9.52
CA PHE A 53 6.60 12.01 -9.11
C PHE A 53 5.22 11.39 -9.23
N ARG A 54 5.13 10.29 -9.99
CA ARG A 54 3.88 9.57 -10.12
C ARG A 54 3.54 8.87 -8.81
N GLY A 55 2.40 9.23 -8.22
CA GLY A 55 2.00 8.66 -6.94
C GLY A 55 2.94 8.94 -5.79
N GLY A 56 3.85 9.90 -5.95
CA GLY A 56 4.83 10.24 -4.92
C GLY A 56 6.08 9.37 -4.94
N TYR A 57 6.23 8.50 -5.93
CA TYR A 57 7.35 7.57 -5.99
C TYR A 57 8.48 8.12 -6.83
N GLU A 58 9.69 8.15 -6.27
CA GLU A 58 10.88 8.58 -6.99
C GLU A 58 12.00 7.55 -6.91
N TYR A 59 12.16 6.89 -5.77
CA TYR A 59 13.21 5.92 -5.55
C TYR A 59 12.77 4.93 -4.48
N SER A 60 13.06 3.64 -4.68
CA SER A 60 12.54 2.57 -3.81
C SER A 60 12.96 2.68 -2.36
N ARG A 61 14.15 3.25 -2.08
CA ARG A 61 14.58 3.45 -0.70
C ARG A 61 13.68 4.44 0.02
N SER A 62 13.25 5.47 -0.69
CA SER A 62 12.36 6.49 -0.12
C SER A 62 10.93 5.97 -0.02
N ALA A 63 10.43 5.34 -1.07
CA ALA A 63 9.07 4.80 -1.10
C ALA A 63 8.96 3.72 -2.16
N ASN A 64 8.17 2.69 -1.84
CA ASN A 64 7.93 1.58 -2.76
C ASN A 64 6.51 1.07 -2.54
N PRO A 65 5.73 0.83 -3.60
CA PRO A 65 4.34 0.38 -3.43
C PRO A 65 4.20 -0.92 -2.63
N THR A 66 5.17 -1.82 -2.72
CA THR A 66 5.15 -3.06 -1.94
C THR A 66 5.25 -2.75 -0.45
N ARG A 67 6.16 -1.86 -0.06
CA ARG A 67 6.29 -1.45 1.33
C ARG A 67 5.07 -0.65 1.80
N THR A 68 4.54 0.19 0.93
CA THR A 68 3.33 0.96 1.25
C THR A 68 2.17 0.03 1.59
N ALA A 69 1.99 -1.05 0.84
CA ALA A 69 0.92 -2.01 1.12
C ALA A 69 1.06 -2.62 2.51
N LEU A 70 2.27 -2.96 2.92
CA LEU A 70 2.53 -3.49 4.26
C LEU A 70 2.22 -2.44 5.33
N GLU A 71 2.70 -1.22 5.13
CA GLU A 71 2.50 -0.15 6.10
C GLU A 71 1.02 0.18 6.30
N GLU A 72 0.26 0.24 5.22
CA GLU A 72 -1.17 0.48 5.30
C GLU A 72 -1.91 -0.66 5.99
N CYS A 73 -1.52 -1.89 5.72
CA CYS A 73 -2.13 -3.05 6.35
C CYS A 73 -1.90 -3.04 7.86
N ILE A 74 -0.67 -2.80 8.30
CA ILE A 74 -0.35 -2.77 9.72
C ILE A 74 -1.10 -1.62 10.42
N ALA A 75 -1.14 -0.46 9.79
CA ALA A 75 -1.89 0.68 10.36
C ALA A 75 -3.36 0.32 10.55
N ALA A 76 -3.97 -0.34 9.56
CA ALA A 76 -5.37 -0.72 9.64
C ALA A 76 -5.62 -1.75 10.75
N LEU A 77 -4.70 -2.72 10.92
CA LEU A 77 -4.84 -3.75 11.92
C LEU A 77 -4.70 -3.20 13.34
N GLU A 78 -3.82 -2.23 13.52
CA GLU A 78 -3.56 -1.64 14.83
C GLU A 78 -4.43 -0.42 15.14
N GLY A 79 -5.30 -0.04 14.22
CA GLY A 79 -6.12 1.14 14.41
C GLY A 79 -5.33 2.44 14.38
N GLY A 80 -4.16 2.41 13.78
CA GLY A 80 -3.30 3.59 13.66
C GLY A 80 -3.62 4.39 12.42
N SER A 81 -3.18 5.65 12.42
CA SER A 81 -3.35 6.51 11.26
C SER A 81 -2.29 6.24 10.20
N ARG A 82 -1.12 5.76 10.59
CA ARG A 82 -0.02 5.45 9.68
C ARG A 82 0.82 4.30 10.24
N GLY A 83 1.47 3.58 9.34
CA GLY A 83 2.46 2.57 9.69
C GLY A 83 3.77 2.86 8.99
N PHE A 84 4.87 2.47 9.60
CA PHE A 84 6.21 2.62 9.01
C PHE A 84 6.96 1.32 9.12
N ALA A 85 7.49 0.85 8.00
CA ALA A 85 8.29 -0.37 7.95
C ALA A 85 9.77 -0.02 7.83
N PHE A 86 10.59 -0.70 8.59
CA PHE A 86 12.03 -0.48 8.64
C PHE A 86 12.77 -1.78 8.41
N ALA A 87 14.03 -1.67 7.96
CA ALA A 87 14.84 -2.84 7.67
C ALA A 87 15.32 -3.57 8.93
N SER A 88 15.27 -2.92 10.08
CA SER A 88 15.70 -3.53 11.34
C SER A 88 14.96 -2.89 12.52
N GLY A 89 14.95 -3.59 13.64
CA GLY A 89 14.36 -3.04 14.86
C GLY A 89 15.06 -1.80 15.33
N LEU A 90 16.38 -1.74 15.19
CA LEU A 90 17.13 -0.55 15.60
C LEU A 90 16.74 0.67 14.79
N ALA A 91 16.58 0.53 13.47
CA ALA A 91 16.13 1.62 12.63
C ALA A 91 14.75 2.11 13.03
N GLY A 92 13.87 1.20 13.45
CA GLY A 92 12.53 1.55 13.90
C GLY A 92 12.49 2.25 15.24
N GLN A 93 13.51 2.07 16.06
CA GLN A 93 13.59 2.72 17.37
C GLN A 93 14.11 4.16 17.29
N ASP A 94 14.82 4.48 16.25
CA ASP A 94 15.30 5.84 16.02
C ASP A 94 14.19 6.76 15.58
#